data_f07a53370fff8a7114f4baedcce7ebf6
#
_entry.id   f07a53370fff8a7114f4baedcce7ebf6
#
_cell.length_a   1.000
_cell.length_b   1.000
_cell.length_c   1.000
_cell.angle_alpha   90.00
_cell.angle_beta   90.00
_cell.angle_gamma   90.00
#
_symmetry.space_group_name_H-M   'P 1'
#
loop_
_entity.id
_entity.type
_entity.pdbx_description
1 polymer ?
#
loop_
_entity_poly.entity_id
_entity_poly.type
_entity_poly.pdbx_seq_one_letter_code
_entity_poly.pdbx_strand_id
1 'polypeptide(L)'
;MSSAARPAPGARLAQLRKERHLTQDQLAAAAAISKSLLSKIEVGDRPLTPATAAALGRAMGLSMADVQGLTPPTAAQESVVDDLRAAMRDYDLPRKREVSGQEVRQRLRQTEELRNAVDLARLMPLLPGLLRDATSHAHRSNTSESWALLGEVYSVVYWLAARHRWLDMAEVAVARETWAAEQMDNPLFSAVAARDRAGTYLNFGDCENGLVVVERAISDAESRLSGDRRDIAVGLLNLRGMTLAGRLPDHREARREAHRHMQYAEHAASHFSREFKVHGLSFGRKNTFTHRFATLIDLGESRSALALADDIAVPLSGLPATRRAPSFINQARARVSLNDNDGALESLARAWDIAPQLVRIHPMAQEVLRVVDSRHKRSNPLLTRLLELAGTGNRGS
;
A
#
# COMPACT_ATOMS: atom_id res chain seq x y z
N MET A 1 4.90 1.83 34.07
CA MET A 1 4.43 3.02 33.32
C MET A 1 3.24 2.58 32.48
N SER A 2 2.06 3.08 32.79
CA SER A 2 0.79 2.69 32.16
C SER A 2 0.82 3.08 30.68
N SER A 3 0.70 2.08 29.78
CA SER A 3 0.50 2.34 28.34
C SER A 3 -0.90 2.95 28.18
N ALA A 4 -0.97 4.26 28.09
CA ALA A 4 -2.23 4.94 27.76
C ALA A 4 -2.73 4.39 26.42
N ALA A 5 -3.94 3.84 26.41
CA ALA A 5 -4.58 3.34 25.19
C ALA A 5 -4.60 4.46 24.13
N ARG A 6 -4.10 4.17 22.93
CA ARG A 6 -4.08 5.15 21.86
C ARG A 6 -5.50 5.60 21.52
N PRO A 7 -5.74 6.89 21.32
CA PRO A 7 -7.04 7.36 20.89
C PRO A 7 -7.39 6.75 19.52
N ALA A 8 -8.65 6.41 19.33
CA ALA A 8 -9.17 5.95 18.05
C ALA A 8 -8.85 6.99 16.94
N PRO A 9 -8.67 6.59 15.65
CA PRO A 9 -8.31 7.52 14.58
C PRO A 9 -9.22 8.74 14.48
N GLY A 10 -10.52 8.59 14.67
CA GLY A 10 -11.46 9.71 14.72
C GLY A 10 -11.23 10.65 15.92
N ALA A 11 -11.00 10.10 17.10
CA ALA A 11 -10.68 10.90 18.29
C ALA A 11 -9.32 11.61 18.13
N ARG A 12 -8.32 10.92 17.53
CA ARG A 12 -7.05 11.54 17.16
C ARG A 12 -7.24 12.67 16.16
N LEU A 13 -8.05 12.46 15.12
CA LEU A 13 -8.38 13.49 14.14
C LEU A 13 -8.98 14.72 14.81
N ALA A 14 -9.94 14.52 15.70
CA ALA A 14 -10.56 15.60 16.49
C ALA A 14 -9.53 16.34 17.35
N GLN A 15 -8.58 15.61 17.94
CA GLN A 15 -7.47 16.18 18.72
C GLN A 15 -6.57 17.04 17.81
N LEU A 16 -6.07 16.50 16.69
CA LEU A 16 -5.22 17.20 15.73
C LEU A 16 -5.87 18.48 15.17
N ARG A 17 -7.17 18.43 14.91
CA ARG A 17 -7.97 19.59 14.49
C ARG A 17 -7.99 20.68 15.59
N LYS A 18 -8.27 20.28 16.84
CA LYS A 18 -8.32 21.20 17.98
C LYS A 18 -6.95 21.83 18.27
N GLU A 19 -5.86 21.07 18.18
CA GLU A 19 -4.49 21.56 18.32
C GLU A 19 -4.15 22.64 17.29
N ARG A 20 -4.84 22.66 16.14
CA ARG A 20 -4.73 23.68 15.10
C ARG A 20 -5.79 24.77 15.18
N HIS A 21 -6.56 24.79 16.28
CA HIS A 21 -7.62 25.77 16.51
C HIS A 21 -8.68 25.84 15.40
N LEU A 22 -8.90 24.72 14.67
CA LEU A 22 -9.90 24.63 13.61
C LEU A 22 -11.24 24.14 14.14
N THR A 23 -12.33 24.77 13.68
CA THR A 23 -13.68 24.21 13.84
C THR A 23 -13.91 23.07 12.86
N GLN A 24 -14.94 22.25 13.10
CA GLN A 24 -15.33 21.21 12.13
C GLN A 24 -15.73 21.82 10.76
N ASP A 25 -16.36 22.99 10.76
CA ASP A 25 -16.74 23.67 9.52
C ASP A 25 -15.52 24.13 8.73
N GLN A 26 -14.55 24.74 9.39
CA GLN A 26 -13.31 25.18 8.75
C GLN A 26 -12.51 24.03 8.17
N LEU A 27 -12.31 22.95 8.93
CA LEU A 27 -11.55 21.78 8.45
C LEU A 27 -12.31 21.04 7.33
N ALA A 28 -13.64 20.90 7.43
CA ALA A 28 -14.45 20.26 6.40
C ALA A 28 -14.39 21.04 5.07
N ALA A 29 -14.53 22.35 5.15
CA ALA A 29 -14.41 23.23 3.97
C ALA A 29 -13.01 23.15 3.33
N ALA A 30 -11.94 23.25 4.14
CA ALA A 30 -10.56 23.17 3.67
C ALA A 30 -10.21 21.81 3.04
N ALA A 31 -10.83 20.72 3.52
CA ALA A 31 -10.63 19.36 3.03
C ALA A 31 -11.62 18.97 1.91
N ALA A 32 -12.49 19.88 1.49
CA ALA A 32 -13.56 19.67 0.49
C ALA A 32 -14.46 18.45 0.84
N ILE A 33 -14.81 18.28 2.11
CA ILE A 33 -15.75 17.25 2.60
C ILE A 33 -16.92 17.91 3.34
N SER A 34 -18.03 17.17 3.51
CA SER A 34 -19.14 17.70 4.31
C SER A 34 -18.81 17.67 5.82
N LYS A 35 -19.30 18.69 6.57
CA LYS A 35 -19.22 18.72 8.04
C LYS A 35 -19.81 17.45 8.65
N SER A 36 -20.94 16.96 8.10
CA SER A 36 -21.60 15.73 8.56
C SER A 36 -20.69 14.51 8.44
N LEU A 37 -19.92 14.39 7.33
CA LEU A 37 -18.94 13.33 7.16
C LEU A 37 -17.83 13.45 8.18
N LEU A 38 -17.23 14.65 8.36
CA LEU A 38 -16.18 14.88 9.34
C LEU A 38 -16.64 14.52 10.75
N SER A 39 -17.81 15.00 11.16
CA SER A 39 -18.38 14.69 12.49
C SER A 39 -18.54 13.19 12.71
N LYS A 40 -19.09 12.46 11.73
CA LYS A 40 -19.25 11.00 11.80
C LYS A 40 -17.92 10.25 11.86
N ILE A 41 -16.88 10.76 11.21
CA ILE A 41 -15.53 10.20 11.31
C ILE A 41 -14.94 10.45 12.70
N GLU A 42 -15.06 11.66 13.24
CA GLU A 42 -14.53 12.00 14.56
C GLU A 42 -15.16 11.18 15.69
N VAL A 43 -16.47 10.91 15.61
CA VAL A 43 -17.16 10.06 16.60
C VAL A 43 -17.05 8.56 16.31
N GLY A 44 -16.60 8.20 15.11
CA GLY A 44 -16.36 6.82 14.75
C GLY A 44 -17.49 6.10 14.01
N ASP A 45 -18.52 6.79 13.58
CA ASP A 45 -19.63 6.21 12.82
C ASP A 45 -19.30 5.95 11.34
N ARG A 46 -18.25 6.59 10.84
CA ARG A 46 -17.77 6.42 9.48
C ARG A 46 -16.26 6.19 9.46
N PRO A 47 -15.76 5.32 8.57
CA PRO A 47 -14.33 5.04 8.46
C PRO A 47 -13.57 6.25 7.91
N LEU A 48 -12.39 6.51 8.49
CA LEU A 48 -11.41 7.45 7.95
C LEU A 48 -10.70 6.78 6.77
N THR A 49 -11.23 6.98 5.56
CA THR A 49 -10.65 6.40 4.34
C THR A 49 -9.30 7.02 4.00
N PRO A 50 -8.42 6.35 3.24
CA PRO A 50 -7.15 6.95 2.80
C PRO A 50 -7.33 8.27 2.05
N ALA A 51 -8.33 8.38 1.15
CA ALA A 51 -8.64 9.61 0.45
C ALA A 51 -9.03 10.74 1.42
N THR A 52 -9.92 10.44 2.37
CA THR A 52 -10.35 11.42 3.38
C THR A 52 -9.20 11.78 4.32
N ALA A 53 -8.37 10.81 4.74
CA ALA A 53 -7.20 11.07 5.58
C ALA A 53 -6.18 11.97 4.87
N ALA A 54 -5.96 11.74 3.57
CA ALA A 54 -5.09 12.59 2.75
C ALA A 54 -5.63 14.02 2.62
N ALA A 55 -6.94 14.18 2.32
CA ALA A 55 -7.58 15.49 2.23
C ALA A 55 -7.50 16.28 3.53
N LEU A 56 -7.82 15.62 4.66
CA LEU A 56 -7.72 16.22 5.99
C LEU A 56 -6.27 16.53 6.39
N GLY A 57 -5.33 15.65 6.01
CA GLY A 57 -3.89 15.89 6.23
C GLY A 57 -3.42 17.15 5.50
N ARG A 58 -3.70 17.26 4.20
CA ARG A 58 -3.37 18.47 3.42
C ARG A 58 -3.96 19.74 4.04
N ALA A 59 -5.24 19.69 4.41
CA ALA A 59 -5.91 20.84 5.03
C ALA A 59 -5.29 21.27 6.36
N MET A 60 -4.62 20.37 7.06
CA MET A 60 -3.95 20.64 8.35
C MET A 60 -2.43 20.76 8.25
N GLY A 61 -1.82 20.63 7.07
CA GLY A 61 -0.37 20.59 6.90
C GLY A 61 0.27 19.33 7.51
N LEU A 62 -0.43 18.20 7.46
CA LEU A 62 -0.02 16.89 8.00
C LEU A 62 0.07 15.83 6.91
N SER A 63 0.90 14.83 7.11
CA SER A 63 0.86 13.63 6.29
C SER A 63 -0.40 12.81 6.58
N MET A 64 -0.80 11.98 5.63
CA MET A 64 -1.87 11.00 5.83
C MET A 64 -1.55 10.05 7.00
N ALA A 65 -0.26 9.75 7.23
CA ALA A 65 0.21 8.92 8.33
C ALA A 65 -0.02 9.58 9.69
N ASP A 66 0.22 10.90 9.80
CA ASP A 66 -0.04 11.63 11.04
C ASP A 66 -1.51 11.58 11.42
N VAL A 67 -2.38 11.74 10.43
CA VAL A 67 -3.84 11.71 10.62
C VAL A 67 -4.33 10.32 11.05
N GLN A 68 -3.81 9.27 10.44
CA GLN A 68 -4.21 7.88 10.75
C GLN A 68 -3.50 7.30 11.99
N GLY A 69 -2.44 7.95 12.44
CA GLY A 69 -1.57 7.49 13.53
C GLY A 69 -0.49 6.51 13.05
N LEU A 70 0.75 6.78 13.48
CA LEU A 70 1.88 5.87 13.27
C LEU A 70 1.85 4.75 14.31
N THR A 71 2.21 3.54 13.89
CA THR A 71 2.60 2.48 14.82
C THR A 71 4.11 2.50 14.92
N PRO A 72 4.72 3.00 16.04
CA PRO A 72 6.16 2.93 16.20
C PRO A 72 6.62 1.48 16.13
N PRO A 73 7.84 1.23 15.63
CA PRO A 73 8.45 -0.08 15.72
C PRO A 73 8.52 -0.52 17.19
N THR A 74 8.41 -1.82 17.42
CA THR A 74 8.71 -2.40 18.74
C THR A 74 10.22 -2.29 19.01
N ALA A 75 10.66 -2.35 20.28
CA ALA A 75 12.08 -2.30 20.62
C ALA A 75 12.90 -3.35 19.87
N ALA A 76 12.34 -4.55 19.64
CA ALA A 76 12.98 -5.60 18.83
C ALA A 76 13.08 -5.23 17.33
N GLN A 77 12.17 -4.44 16.82
CA GLN A 77 12.19 -3.97 15.43
C GLN A 77 13.12 -2.76 15.24
N GLU A 78 13.30 -1.91 16.28
CA GLU A 78 14.11 -0.70 16.20
C GLU A 78 15.54 -0.99 15.74
N SER A 79 16.22 -1.98 16.33
CA SER A 79 17.58 -2.37 15.95
C SER A 79 17.69 -2.80 14.48
N VAL A 80 16.73 -3.57 13.98
CA VAL A 80 16.72 -4.01 12.57
C VAL A 80 16.40 -2.84 11.63
N VAL A 81 15.50 -1.94 12.04
CA VAL A 81 15.18 -0.72 11.27
C VAL A 81 16.38 0.20 11.17
N ASP A 82 17.13 0.38 12.26
CA ASP A 82 18.34 1.20 12.27
C ASP A 82 19.46 0.59 11.42
N ASP A 83 19.61 -0.75 11.44
CA ASP A 83 20.56 -1.45 10.58
C ASP A 83 20.15 -1.34 9.09
N LEU A 84 18.85 -1.36 8.79
CA LEU A 84 18.35 -1.13 7.44
C LEU A 84 18.59 0.31 6.99
N ARG A 85 18.37 1.31 7.85
CA ARG A 85 18.68 2.72 7.57
C ARG A 85 20.18 2.92 7.29
N ALA A 86 21.04 2.25 8.06
CA ALA A 86 22.48 2.28 7.82
C ALA A 86 22.85 1.66 6.46
N ALA A 87 22.27 0.50 6.13
CA ALA A 87 22.49 -0.14 4.83
C ALA A 87 22.03 0.75 3.65
N MET A 88 20.92 1.48 3.79
CA MET A 88 20.43 2.44 2.78
C MET A 88 21.30 3.67 2.64
N ARG A 89 21.94 4.11 3.72
CA ARG A 89 22.90 5.24 3.74
C ARG A 89 24.17 4.89 2.97
N ASP A 90 24.64 3.64 3.12
CA ASP A 90 25.87 3.14 2.50
C ASP A 90 25.67 2.72 1.03
N TYR A 91 24.69 3.25 0.34
CA TYR A 91 24.22 2.82 -1.00
C TYR A 91 25.32 2.88 -2.09
N ASP A 92 26.25 3.80 -1.96
CA ASP A 92 27.40 4.03 -2.85
C ASP A 92 28.75 3.65 -2.23
N LEU A 93 28.71 2.98 -1.06
CA LEU A 93 29.89 2.52 -0.32
C LEU A 93 29.94 0.98 -0.26
N PRO A 94 30.35 0.30 -1.36
CA PRO A 94 30.37 -1.14 -1.40
C PRO A 94 31.36 -1.71 -0.39
N ARG A 95 30.95 -2.79 0.28
CA ARG A 95 31.83 -3.53 1.20
C ARG A 95 32.84 -4.38 0.43
N LYS A 96 33.98 -4.67 1.05
CA LYS A 96 35.05 -5.50 0.47
C LYS A 96 34.64 -6.98 0.25
N ARG A 97 33.55 -7.43 0.91
CA ARG A 97 33.07 -8.82 0.79
C ARG A 97 32.69 -9.14 -0.67
N GLU A 98 33.18 -10.24 -1.17
CA GLU A 98 32.77 -10.80 -2.46
C GLU A 98 31.46 -11.55 -2.32
N VAL A 99 30.47 -11.15 -3.12
CA VAL A 99 29.17 -11.79 -3.21
C VAL A 99 28.85 -12.04 -4.68
N SER A 100 28.45 -13.26 -5.00
CA SER A 100 28.07 -13.61 -6.36
C SER A 100 26.64 -13.14 -6.69
N GLY A 101 26.36 -12.84 -7.95
CA GLY A 101 24.99 -12.51 -8.38
C GLY A 101 24.01 -13.68 -8.15
N GLN A 102 24.48 -14.90 -8.16
CA GLN A 102 23.67 -16.08 -7.85
C GLN A 102 23.21 -16.08 -6.37
N GLU A 103 24.13 -15.76 -5.46
CA GLU A 103 23.81 -15.65 -4.01
C GLU A 103 22.80 -14.52 -3.77
N VAL A 104 22.99 -13.33 -4.35
CA VAL A 104 22.05 -12.22 -4.25
C VAL A 104 20.68 -12.63 -4.79
N ARG A 105 20.61 -13.25 -5.98
CA ARG A 105 19.33 -13.73 -6.54
C ARG A 105 18.63 -14.76 -5.67
N GLN A 106 19.38 -15.70 -5.08
CA GLN A 106 18.80 -16.72 -4.20
C GLN A 106 18.16 -16.08 -2.97
N ARG A 107 18.86 -15.15 -2.32
CA ARG A 107 18.35 -14.43 -1.15
C ARG A 107 17.19 -13.50 -1.50
N LEU A 108 17.23 -12.85 -2.66
CA LEU A 108 16.11 -12.04 -3.15
C LEU A 108 14.86 -12.91 -3.36
N ARG A 109 14.97 -14.09 -3.99
CA ARG A 109 13.84 -15.03 -4.12
C ARG A 109 13.27 -15.42 -2.75
N GLN A 110 14.11 -15.71 -1.77
CA GLN A 110 13.67 -16.00 -0.40
C GLN A 110 12.87 -14.83 0.19
N THR A 111 13.33 -13.58 0.02
CA THR A 111 12.60 -12.40 0.49
C THR A 111 11.29 -12.20 -0.25
N GLU A 112 11.22 -12.52 -1.54
CA GLU A 112 9.99 -12.48 -2.31
C GLU A 112 8.95 -13.53 -1.85
N GLU A 113 9.38 -14.72 -1.52
CA GLU A 113 8.52 -15.77 -0.96
C GLU A 113 7.92 -15.32 0.37
N LEU A 114 8.75 -14.80 1.28
CA LEU A 114 8.30 -14.26 2.57
C LEU A 114 7.36 -13.05 2.39
N ARG A 115 7.69 -12.14 1.46
CA ARG A 115 6.81 -11.02 1.12
C ARG A 115 5.46 -11.51 0.59
N ASN A 116 5.45 -12.46 -0.32
CA ASN A 116 4.22 -13.00 -0.92
C ASN A 116 3.35 -13.75 0.10
N ALA A 117 3.98 -14.41 1.08
CA ALA A 117 3.32 -15.04 2.22
C ALA A 117 2.94 -14.03 3.32
N VAL A 118 3.44 -12.78 3.25
CA VAL A 118 3.28 -11.74 4.27
C VAL A 118 3.89 -12.15 5.63
N ASP A 119 5.00 -12.85 5.61
CA ASP A 119 5.79 -13.17 6.81
C ASP A 119 6.77 -12.03 7.09
N LEU A 120 6.24 -10.93 7.63
CA LEU A 120 7.02 -9.71 7.90
C LEU A 120 8.07 -9.92 8.98
N ALA A 121 7.80 -10.77 9.95
CA ALA A 121 8.72 -11.08 11.05
C ALA A 121 10.00 -11.74 10.55
N ARG A 122 9.90 -12.65 9.56
CA ARG A 122 11.07 -13.32 8.96
C ARG A 122 11.69 -12.52 7.83
N LEU A 123 10.91 -11.71 7.11
CA LEU A 123 11.39 -10.88 6.01
C LEU A 123 12.31 -9.74 6.49
N MET A 124 11.89 -9.00 7.50
CA MET A 124 12.56 -7.76 7.93
C MET A 124 14.02 -7.96 8.31
N PRO A 125 14.43 -8.97 9.11
CA PRO A 125 15.84 -9.18 9.49
C PRO A 125 16.78 -9.52 8.33
N LEU A 126 16.25 -9.99 7.20
CA LEU A 126 17.05 -10.39 6.05
C LEU A 126 17.50 -9.20 5.19
N LEU A 127 16.72 -8.10 5.21
CA LEU A 127 16.88 -6.98 4.28
C LEU A 127 18.19 -6.20 4.46
N PRO A 128 18.68 -5.85 5.67
CA PRO A 128 19.91 -5.08 5.80
C PRO A 128 21.12 -5.80 5.19
N GLY A 129 21.27 -7.09 5.47
CA GLY A 129 22.36 -7.90 4.92
C GLY A 129 22.24 -8.10 3.42
N LEU A 130 21.03 -8.37 2.91
CA LEU A 130 20.80 -8.51 1.48
C LEU A 130 21.08 -7.21 0.72
N LEU A 131 20.66 -6.06 1.25
CA LEU A 131 20.89 -4.77 0.64
C LEU A 131 22.39 -4.46 0.50
N ARG A 132 23.17 -4.69 1.56
CA ARG A 132 24.63 -4.48 1.51
C ARG A 132 25.33 -5.41 0.53
N ASP A 133 24.90 -6.66 0.45
CA ASP A 133 25.46 -7.63 -0.50
C ASP A 133 25.07 -7.28 -1.95
N ALA A 134 23.83 -6.87 -2.20
CA ALA A 134 23.38 -6.42 -3.51
C ALA A 134 24.12 -5.13 -3.94
N THR A 135 24.33 -4.16 -3.03
CA THR A 135 25.15 -2.96 -3.27
C THR A 135 26.57 -3.33 -3.68
N SER A 136 27.22 -4.22 -2.91
CA SER A 136 28.60 -4.67 -3.21
C SER A 136 28.70 -5.39 -4.54
N HIS A 137 27.69 -6.22 -4.87
CA HIS A 137 27.63 -6.91 -6.16
C HIS A 137 27.41 -5.94 -7.32
N ALA A 138 26.47 -5.00 -7.21
CA ALA A 138 26.14 -4.03 -8.25
C ALA A 138 27.36 -3.17 -8.61
N HIS A 139 28.04 -2.59 -7.62
CA HIS A 139 29.23 -1.76 -7.84
C HIS A 139 30.42 -2.54 -8.42
N ARG A 140 30.60 -3.80 -8.05
CA ARG A 140 31.71 -4.61 -8.57
C ARG A 140 31.46 -5.11 -9.97
N SER A 141 30.28 -5.65 -10.24
CA SER A 141 29.93 -6.23 -11.53
C SER A 141 29.60 -5.17 -12.57
N ASN A 142 28.99 -4.05 -12.14
CA ASN A 142 28.60 -2.90 -12.94
C ASN A 142 27.85 -3.30 -14.25
N THR A 143 26.94 -4.26 -14.14
CA THR A 143 26.11 -4.74 -15.26
C THR A 143 24.67 -4.34 -15.06
N SER A 144 23.90 -4.21 -16.12
CA SER A 144 22.45 -3.93 -16.06
C SER A 144 21.73 -4.92 -15.14
N GLU A 145 22.12 -6.21 -15.17
CA GLU A 145 21.53 -7.24 -14.33
C GLU A 145 21.86 -7.02 -12.84
N SER A 146 23.10 -6.67 -12.50
CA SER A 146 23.50 -6.44 -11.11
C SER A 146 22.82 -5.22 -10.50
N TRP A 147 22.64 -4.16 -11.28
CA TRP A 147 21.89 -2.98 -10.86
C TRP A 147 20.39 -3.26 -10.72
N ALA A 148 19.82 -4.10 -11.62
CA ALA A 148 18.42 -4.54 -11.50
C ALA A 148 18.19 -5.31 -10.20
N LEU A 149 19.10 -6.23 -9.82
CA LEU A 149 19.01 -6.94 -8.55
C LEU A 149 19.02 -6.00 -7.36
N LEU A 150 19.89 -4.98 -7.35
CA LEU A 150 19.91 -3.96 -6.29
C LEU A 150 18.61 -3.18 -6.22
N GLY A 151 18.09 -2.75 -7.38
CA GLY A 151 16.82 -2.03 -7.45
C GLY A 151 15.64 -2.88 -6.96
N GLU A 152 15.61 -4.17 -7.30
CA GLU A 152 14.57 -5.09 -6.78
C GLU A 152 14.63 -5.25 -5.25
N VAL A 153 15.83 -5.24 -4.64
CA VAL A 153 15.97 -5.22 -3.18
C VAL A 153 15.40 -3.93 -2.60
N TYR A 154 15.67 -2.76 -3.21
CA TYR A 154 15.09 -1.50 -2.77
C TYR A 154 13.56 -1.48 -2.91
N SER A 155 12.99 -2.08 -3.96
CA SER A 155 11.53 -2.24 -4.11
C SER A 155 10.92 -3.07 -2.96
N VAL A 156 11.61 -4.12 -2.49
CA VAL A 156 11.18 -4.89 -1.30
C VAL A 156 11.24 -4.04 -0.03
N VAL A 157 12.32 -3.24 0.15
CA VAL A 157 12.46 -2.30 1.28
C VAL A 157 11.33 -1.26 1.24
N TYR A 158 11.08 -0.64 0.08
CA TYR A 158 9.96 0.27 -0.12
C TYR A 158 8.62 -0.37 0.26
N TRP A 159 8.36 -1.59 -0.25
CA TRP A 159 7.12 -2.29 0.05
C TRP A 159 6.93 -2.52 1.55
N LEU A 160 7.98 -2.95 2.27
CA LEU A 160 7.95 -3.16 3.72
C LEU A 160 7.72 -1.84 4.47
N ALA A 161 8.51 -0.80 4.15
CA ALA A 161 8.44 0.50 4.78
C ALA A 161 7.04 1.15 4.60
N ALA A 162 6.47 1.07 3.39
CA ALA A 162 5.13 1.56 3.11
C ALA A 162 4.04 0.83 3.92
N ARG A 163 4.18 -0.49 4.17
CA ARG A 163 3.24 -1.26 4.99
C ARG A 163 3.32 -0.91 6.47
N HIS A 164 4.53 -0.66 6.97
CA HIS A 164 4.75 -0.19 8.34
C HIS A 164 4.53 1.31 8.51
N ARG A 165 4.28 2.05 7.40
CA ARG A 165 4.12 3.51 7.36
C ARG A 165 5.36 4.29 7.82
N TRP A 166 6.54 3.71 7.61
CA TRP A 166 7.82 4.41 7.71
C TRP A 166 8.05 5.19 6.40
N LEU A 167 7.35 6.32 6.27
CA LEU A 167 7.19 7.00 4.98
C LEU A 167 8.51 7.62 4.50
N ASP A 168 9.30 8.17 5.43
CA ASP A 168 10.65 8.67 5.18
C ASP A 168 11.58 7.58 4.62
N MET A 169 11.55 6.39 5.22
CA MET A 169 12.30 5.24 4.73
C MET A 169 11.78 4.77 3.36
N ALA A 170 10.47 4.79 3.14
CA ALA A 170 9.87 4.43 1.87
C ALA A 170 10.32 5.38 0.74
N GLU A 171 10.38 6.69 1.01
CA GLU A 171 10.90 7.67 0.04
C GLU A 171 12.37 7.46 -0.27
N VAL A 172 13.21 7.25 0.74
CA VAL A 172 14.64 6.97 0.54
C VAL A 172 14.84 5.68 -0.25
N ALA A 173 14.08 4.62 0.05
CA ALA A 173 14.16 3.36 -0.69
C ALA A 173 13.84 3.55 -2.17
N VAL A 174 12.77 4.28 -2.49
CA VAL A 174 12.39 4.57 -3.89
C VAL A 174 13.39 5.50 -4.59
N ALA A 175 13.95 6.48 -3.87
CA ALA A 175 15.01 7.32 -4.44
C ALA A 175 16.24 6.48 -4.84
N ARG A 176 16.61 5.47 -4.00
CA ARG A 176 17.70 4.55 -4.29
C ARG A 176 17.35 3.52 -5.38
N GLU A 177 16.10 3.07 -5.45
CA GLU A 177 15.61 2.25 -6.56
C GLU A 177 15.70 2.99 -7.89
N THR A 178 15.26 4.27 -7.92
CA THR A 178 15.36 5.13 -9.11
C THR A 178 16.82 5.36 -9.49
N TRP A 179 17.70 5.65 -8.53
CA TRP A 179 19.13 5.79 -8.78
C TRP A 179 19.74 4.50 -9.36
N ALA A 180 19.38 3.32 -8.84
CA ALA A 180 19.83 2.05 -9.40
C ALA A 180 19.33 1.84 -10.84
N ALA A 181 18.08 2.25 -11.14
CA ALA A 181 17.52 2.20 -12.49
C ALA A 181 18.28 3.10 -13.49
N GLU A 182 18.80 4.24 -13.02
CA GLU A 182 19.59 5.18 -13.83
C GLU A 182 20.99 4.63 -14.18
N GLN A 183 21.50 3.63 -13.45
CA GLN A 183 22.76 2.98 -13.76
C GLN A 183 22.67 1.97 -14.92
N MET A 184 21.48 1.75 -15.46
CA MET A 184 21.24 0.76 -16.52
C MET A 184 20.30 1.30 -17.58
N ASP A 185 20.47 0.82 -18.82
CA ASP A 185 19.50 1.05 -19.88
C ASP A 185 18.45 -0.09 -19.92
N ASN A 186 17.49 -0.03 -19.00
CA ASN A 186 16.38 -0.98 -18.92
C ASN A 186 15.04 -0.25 -18.74
N PRO A 187 14.36 0.12 -19.84
CA PRO A 187 13.11 0.87 -19.78
C PRO A 187 11.98 0.15 -19.00
N LEU A 188 11.97 -1.18 -19.01
CA LEU A 188 11.00 -1.94 -18.23
C LEU A 188 11.23 -1.78 -16.72
N PHE A 189 12.49 -1.80 -16.27
CA PHE A 189 12.82 -1.55 -14.88
C PHE A 189 12.55 -0.09 -14.48
N SER A 190 12.85 0.87 -15.37
CA SER A 190 12.53 2.29 -15.17
C SER A 190 11.03 2.51 -14.94
N ALA A 191 10.17 1.79 -15.67
CA ALA A 191 8.72 1.82 -15.46
C ALA A 191 8.32 1.27 -14.07
N VAL A 192 9.00 0.20 -13.58
CA VAL A 192 8.79 -0.35 -12.23
C VAL A 192 9.19 0.67 -11.16
N ALA A 193 10.37 1.27 -11.26
CA ALA A 193 10.85 2.30 -10.34
C ALA A 193 9.92 3.54 -10.32
N ALA A 194 9.47 4.00 -11.49
CA ALA A 194 8.52 5.10 -11.61
C ALA A 194 7.16 4.77 -10.96
N ARG A 195 6.67 3.53 -11.12
CA ARG A 195 5.46 3.05 -10.44
C ARG A 195 5.61 3.08 -8.92
N ASP A 196 6.75 2.67 -8.38
CA ASP A 196 6.98 2.69 -6.93
C ASP A 196 7.20 4.13 -6.43
N ARG A 197 7.86 4.99 -7.22
CA ARG A 197 7.91 6.44 -6.97
C ARG A 197 6.52 7.07 -6.90
N ALA A 198 5.63 6.78 -7.84
CA ALA A 198 4.24 7.23 -7.80
C ALA A 198 3.50 6.71 -6.54
N GLY A 199 3.95 5.60 -5.97
CA GLY A 199 3.44 5.06 -4.71
C GLY A 199 3.80 5.89 -3.47
N THR A 200 4.93 6.61 -3.46
CA THR A 200 5.25 7.53 -2.36
C THR A 200 4.28 8.70 -2.33
N TYR A 201 3.94 9.29 -3.47
CA TYR A 201 2.91 10.33 -3.56
C TYR A 201 1.56 9.86 -3.03
N LEU A 202 1.18 8.60 -3.33
CA LEU A 202 -0.03 7.99 -2.77
C LEU A 202 -0.01 7.94 -1.24
N ASN A 203 1.17 7.66 -0.64
CA ASN A 203 1.33 7.59 0.81
C ASN A 203 1.17 8.95 1.50
N PHE A 204 1.55 10.03 0.82
CA PHE A 204 1.37 11.41 1.28
C PHE A 204 0.03 12.03 0.85
N GLY A 205 -0.72 11.34 -0.02
CA GLY A 205 -2.00 11.84 -0.53
C GLY A 205 -1.88 12.89 -1.63
N ASP A 206 -0.69 13.09 -2.18
CA ASP A 206 -0.41 13.96 -3.32
C ASP A 206 -0.64 13.20 -4.63
N CYS A 207 -1.91 12.87 -4.88
CA CYS A 207 -2.28 12.01 -6.00
C CYS A 207 -2.08 12.68 -7.37
N GLU A 208 -2.20 13.99 -7.45
CA GLU A 208 -2.02 14.75 -8.69
C GLU A 208 -0.58 14.64 -9.20
N ASN A 209 0.42 14.94 -8.35
CA ASN A 209 1.83 14.78 -8.71
C ASN A 209 2.20 13.30 -8.96
N GLY A 210 1.58 12.37 -8.22
CA GLY A 210 1.74 10.94 -8.47
C GLY A 210 1.28 10.54 -9.88
N LEU A 211 0.16 11.10 -10.36
CA LEU A 211 -0.32 10.89 -11.73
C LEU A 211 0.63 11.48 -12.77
N VAL A 212 1.20 12.66 -12.53
CA VAL A 212 2.23 13.23 -13.44
C VAL A 212 3.41 12.28 -13.61
N VAL A 213 3.86 11.63 -12.52
CA VAL A 213 4.93 10.61 -12.61
C VAL A 213 4.50 9.42 -13.44
N VAL A 214 3.27 8.93 -13.24
CA VAL A 214 2.72 7.79 -14.01
C VAL A 214 2.63 8.12 -15.50
N GLU A 215 2.07 9.26 -15.87
CA GLU A 215 1.88 9.65 -17.27
C GLU A 215 3.22 9.81 -18.02
N ARG A 216 4.20 10.44 -17.38
CA ARG A 216 5.56 10.56 -17.94
C ARG A 216 6.19 9.18 -18.17
N ALA A 217 6.05 8.27 -17.21
CA ALA A 217 6.58 6.93 -17.31
C ALA A 217 5.86 6.08 -18.38
N ILE A 218 4.55 6.27 -18.58
CA ILE A 218 3.79 5.63 -19.67
C ILE A 218 4.35 6.11 -21.01
N SER A 219 4.49 7.43 -21.21
CA SER A 219 5.04 7.98 -22.44
C SER A 219 6.46 7.47 -22.76
N ASP A 220 7.33 7.39 -21.72
CA ASP A 220 8.68 6.83 -21.88
C ASP A 220 8.64 5.34 -22.25
N ALA A 221 7.81 4.55 -21.57
CA ALA A 221 7.64 3.12 -21.85
C ALA A 221 7.10 2.87 -23.27
N GLU A 222 6.13 3.65 -23.73
CA GLU A 222 5.56 3.55 -25.08
C GLU A 222 6.58 3.91 -26.17
N SER A 223 7.47 4.87 -25.90
CA SER A 223 8.52 5.29 -26.85
C SER A 223 9.68 4.31 -26.96
N ARG A 224 10.00 3.56 -25.87
CA ARG A 224 11.21 2.74 -25.75
C ARG A 224 10.96 1.24 -25.72
N LEU A 225 9.74 0.80 -25.55
CA LEU A 225 9.36 -0.62 -25.47
C LEU A 225 8.37 -0.99 -26.57
N SER A 226 8.35 -2.30 -26.91
CA SER A 226 7.40 -2.87 -27.87
C SER A 226 6.90 -4.23 -27.39
N GLY A 227 5.80 -4.73 -27.97
CA GLY A 227 5.21 -6.03 -27.66
C GLY A 227 4.89 -6.22 -26.19
N ASP A 228 5.04 -7.43 -25.68
CA ASP A 228 4.70 -7.82 -24.31
C ASP A 228 5.37 -6.94 -23.24
N ARG A 229 6.62 -6.52 -23.47
CA ARG A 229 7.36 -5.67 -22.53
C ARG A 229 6.69 -4.31 -22.34
N ARG A 230 6.23 -3.71 -23.47
CA ARG A 230 5.46 -2.45 -23.44
C ARG A 230 4.14 -2.66 -22.72
N ASP A 231 3.39 -3.70 -23.06
CA ASP A 231 2.06 -3.94 -22.47
C ASP A 231 2.16 -4.21 -20.97
N ILE A 232 3.20 -4.92 -20.50
CA ILE A 232 3.47 -5.12 -19.07
C ILE A 232 3.80 -3.79 -18.40
N ALA A 233 4.71 -2.97 -18.96
CA ALA A 233 5.11 -1.70 -18.36
C ALA A 233 3.94 -0.73 -18.28
N VAL A 234 3.24 -0.50 -19.39
CA VAL A 234 2.06 0.37 -19.47
C VAL A 234 0.94 -0.14 -18.56
N GLY A 235 0.71 -1.46 -18.53
CA GLY A 235 -0.27 -2.07 -17.64
C GLY A 235 0.06 -1.83 -16.16
N LEU A 236 1.29 -2.09 -15.71
CA LEU A 236 1.72 -1.85 -14.32
C LEU A 236 1.58 -0.37 -13.90
N LEU A 237 1.92 0.56 -14.80
CA LEU A 237 1.77 1.99 -14.56
C LEU A 237 0.30 2.39 -14.47
N ASN A 238 -0.56 1.87 -15.34
CA ASN A 238 -2.00 2.12 -15.27
C ASN A 238 -2.66 1.53 -14.02
N LEU A 239 -2.19 0.39 -13.48
CA LEU A 239 -2.64 -0.10 -12.17
C LEU A 239 -2.32 0.91 -11.04
N ARG A 240 -1.19 1.60 -11.12
CA ARG A 240 -0.85 2.67 -10.17
C ARG A 240 -1.70 3.91 -10.43
N GLY A 241 -1.86 4.30 -11.70
CA GLY A 241 -2.67 5.44 -12.12
C GLY A 241 -4.10 5.34 -11.63
N MET A 242 -4.79 4.19 -11.82
CA MET A 242 -6.16 4.03 -11.33
C MET A 242 -6.28 4.18 -9.81
N THR A 243 -5.26 3.72 -9.05
CA THR A 243 -5.26 3.84 -7.58
C THR A 243 -5.08 5.29 -7.13
N LEU A 244 -4.22 6.06 -7.81
CA LEU A 244 -4.03 7.49 -7.55
C LEU A 244 -5.27 8.29 -7.95
N ALA A 245 -5.76 8.06 -9.16
CA ALA A 245 -6.93 8.74 -9.70
C ALA A 245 -8.18 8.54 -8.82
N GLY A 246 -8.41 7.31 -8.32
CA GLY A 246 -9.52 7.01 -7.42
C GLY A 246 -9.48 7.77 -6.09
N ARG A 247 -8.41 8.52 -5.81
CA ARG A 247 -8.22 9.31 -4.59
C ARG A 247 -8.03 10.80 -4.84
N LEU A 248 -8.24 11.26 -6.06
CA LEU A 248 -8.29 12.69 -6.36
C LEU A 248 -9.41 13.39 -5.58
N PRO A 249 -9.23 14.67 -5.23
CA PRO A 249 -10.21 15.41 -4.43
C PRO A 249 -11.51 15.69 -5.21
N ASP A 250 -11.43 15.95 -6.50
CA ASP A 250 -12.62 16.12 -7.35
C ASP A 250 -13.20 14.77 -7.76
N HIS A 251 -14.41 14.45 -7.32
CA HIS A 251 -15.05 13.17 -7.59
C HIS A 251 -15.34 12.90 -9.07
N ARG A 252 -15.59 13.94 -9.87
CA ARG A 252 -15.87 13.76 -11.31
C ARG A 252 -14.59 13.44 -12.04
N GLU A 253 -13.53 14.18 -11.72
CA GLU A 253 -12.21 13.94 -12.25
C GLU A 253 -11.66 12.58 -11.81
N ALA A 254 -11.75 12.26 -10.51
CA ALA A 254 -11.36 10.96 -9.95
C ALA A 254 -12.01 9.81 -10.73
N ARG A 255 -13.32 9.86 -10.94
CA ARG A 255 -14.03 8.83 -11.69
C ARG A 255 -13.56 8.74 -13.13
N ARG A 256 -13.45 9.86 -13.84
CA ARG A 256 -13.02 9.89 -15.25
C ARG A 256 -11.63 9.29 -15.41
N GLU A 257 -10.66 9.79 -14.65
CA GLU A 257 -9.27 9.35 -14.75
C GLU A 257 -9.07 7.91 -14.26
N ALA A 258 -9.73 7.50 -13.17
CA ALA A 258 -9.65 6.12 -12.71
C ALA A 258 -10.20 5.14 -13.74
N HIS A 259 -11.34 5.44 -14.36
CA HIS A 259 -11.89 4.58 -15.41
C HIS A 259 -11.02 4.56 -16.66
N ARG A 260 -10.39 5.66 -17.05
CA ARG A 260 -9.42 5.70 -18.14
C ARG A 260 -8.26 4.74 -17.88
N HIS A 261 -7.60 4.83 -16.71
CA HIS A 261 -6.53 3.94 -16.33
C HIS A 261 -6.97 2.47 -16.19
N MET A 262 -8.20 2.20 -15.70
CA MET A 262 -8.76 0.85 -15.65
C MET A 262 -8.84 0.24 -17.04
N GLN A 263 -9.38 0.96 -18.02
CA GLN A 263 -9.51 0.48 -19.40
C GLN A 263 -8.16 0.14 -20.02
N TYR A 264 -7.16 0.99 -19.85
CA TYR A 264 -5.80 0.72 -20.36
C TYR A 264 -5.15 -0.48 -19.67
N ALA A 265 -5.28 -0.62 -18.35
CA ALA A 265 -4.74 -1.76 -17.63
C ALA A 265 -5.45 -3.07 -18.01
N GLU A 266 -6.76 -3.07 -18.18
CA GLU A 266 -7.54 -4.23 -18.63
C GLU A 266 -7.19 -4.61 -20.07
N HIS A 267 -7.06 -3.64 -20.96
CA HIS A 267 -6.63 -3.87 -22.34
C HIS A 267 -5.24 -4.54 -22.37
N ALA A 268 -4.25 -3.96 -21.69
CA ALA A 268 -2.91 -4.54 -21.60
C ALA A 268 -2.94 -5.96 -20.99
N ALA A 269 -3.71 -6.19 -19.92
CA ALA A 269 -3.84 -7.50 -19.28
C ALA A 269 -4.56 -8.53 -20.15
N SER A 270 -5.41 -8.09 -21.10
CA SER A 270 -6.17 -8.99 -22.00
C SER A 270 -5.28 -9.79 -22.96
N HIS A 271 -4.09 -9.28 -23.27
CA HIS A 271 -3.12 -9.94 -24.14
C HIS A 271 -2.48 -11.17 -23.49
N PHE A 272 -2.64 -11.33 -22.18
CA PHE A 272 -2.01 -12.40 -21.43
C PHE A 272 -3.02 -13.42 -20.89
N SER A 273 -2.69 -14.71 -21.05
CA SER A 273 -3.48 -15.82 -20.51
C SER A 273 -3.14 -16.18 -19.06
N ARG A 274 -2.01 -15.68 -18.54
CA ARG A 274 -1.50 -15.96 -17.19
C ARG A 274 -0.96 -14.71 -16.51
N GLU A 275 -0.77 -14.79 -15.18
CA GLU A 275 -0.06 -13.77 -14.42
C GLU A 275 1.45 -13.85 -14.67
N PHE A 276 2.08 -12.70 -14.86
CA PHE A 276 3.53 -12.57 -15.00
C PHE A 276 4.14 -11.98 -13.72
N LYS A 277 5.38 -12.37 -13.46
CA LYS A 277 6.23 -11.70 -12.48
C LYS A 277 7.31 -10.92 -13.22
N VAL A 278 7.41 -9.64 -12.93
CA VAL A 278 8.40 -8.72 -13.51
C VAL A 278 8.98 -7.88 -12.38
N HIS A 279 10.29 -8.02 -12.16
CA HIS A 279 11.00 -7.29 -11.10
C HIS A 279 10.24 -7.31 -9.76
N GLY A 280 9.84 -8.51 -9.31
CA GLY A 280 9.10 -8.70 -8.07
C GLY A 280 7.64 -8.25 -8.08
N LEU A 281 7.12 -7.66 -9.15
CA LEU A 281 5.73 -7.27 -9.32
C LEU A 281 4.93 -8.31 -10.11
N SER A 282 3.63 -8.40 -9.83
CA SER A 282 2.71 -9.25 -10.59
C SER A 282 1.89 -8.39 -11.55
N PHE A 283 1.73 -8.86 -12.79
CA PHE A 283 0.84 -8.26 -13.79
C PHE A 283 0.06 -9.34 -14.54
N GLY A 284 -1.21 -9.12 -14.76
CA GLY A 284 -2.15 -9.97 -15.47
C GLY A 284 -3.59 -9.70 -15.05
N ARG A 285 -4.52 -10.47 -15.59
CA ARG A 285 -5.98 -10.25 -15.41
C ARG A 285 -6.42 -10.28 -13.95
N LYS A 286 -5.90 -11.22 -13.15
CA LYS A 286 -6.28 -11.36 -11.74
C LYS A 286 -5.73 -10.21 -10.89
N ASN A 287 -4.46 -9.81 -11.12
CA ASN A 287 -3.92 -8.66 -10.41
C ASN A 287 -4.64 -7.36 -10.80
N THR A 288 -5.00 -7.20 -12.08
CA THR A 288 -5.82 -6.06 -12.57
C THR A 288 -7.19 -6.04 -11.87
N PHE A 289 -7.86 -7.19 -11.74
CA PHE A 289 -9.10 -7.30 -10.96
C PHE A 289 -8.93 -6.75 -9.53
N THR A 290 -7.84 -7.09 -8.82
CA THR A 290 -7.64 -6.61 -7.44
C THR A 290 -7.54 -5.09 -7.34
N HIS A 291 -6.86 -4.47 -8.31
CA HIS A 291 -6.72 -3.02 -8.38
C HIS A 291 -8.05 -2.34 -8.75
N ARG A 292 -8.75 -2.85 -9.77
CA ARG A 292 -10.07 -2.35 -10.16
C ARG A 292 -11.06 -2.41 -8.99
N PHE A 293 -11.13 -3.57 -8.31
CA PHE A 293 -11.99 -3.77 -7.14
C PHE A 293 -11.72 -2.72 -6.04
N ALA A 294 -10.45 -2.52 -5.69
CA ALA A 294 -10.05 -1.53 -4.70
C ALA A 294 -10.38 -0.10 -5.13
N THR A 295 -10.14 0.24 -6.40
CA THR A 295 -10.37 1.59 -6.93
C THR A 295 -11.85 1.96 -6.97
N LEU A 296 -12.74 1.04 -7.37
CA LEU A 296 -14.19 1.26 -7.30
C LEU A 296 -14.65 1.58 -5.87
N ILE A 297 -14.07 0.90 -4.87
CA ILE A 297 -14.38 1.18 -3.46
C ILE A 297 -13.85 2.55 -3.03
N ASP A 298 -12.67 2.95 -3.48
CA ASP A 298 -12.10 4.27 -3.22
C ASP A 298 -12.95 5.39 -3.87
N LEU A 299 -13.56 5.14 -5.04
CA LEU A 299 -14.54 6.01 -5.70
C LEU A 299 -15.92 6.04 -5.03
N GLY A 300 -16.16 5.23 -3.99
CA GLY A 300 -17.48 5.10 -3.34
C GLY A 300 -18.47 4.19 -4.10
N GLU A 301 -18.03 3.50 -5.13
CA GLU A 301 -18.84 2.60 -5.96
C GLU A 301 -18.89 1.16 -5.40
N SER A 302 -19.16 1.07 -4.09
CA SER A 302 -19.11 -0.22 -3.36
C SER A 302 -20.06 -1.29 -3.93
N ARG A 303 -21.25 -0.91 -4.41
CA ARG A 303 -22.17 -1.86 -5.05
C ARG A 303 -21.60 -2.41 -6.36
N SER A 304 -21.06 -1.54 -7.20
CA SER A 304 -20.40 -1.94 -8.45
C SER A 304 -19.19 -2.83 -8.19
N ALA A 305 -18.39 -2.52 -7.16
CA ALA A 305 -17.27 -3.37 -6.77
C ALA A 305 -17.72 -4.78 -6.37
N LEU A 306 -18.71 -4.89 -5.46
CA LEU A 306 -19.21 -6.20 -5.02
C LEU A 306 -19.89 -7.00 -6.14
N ALA A 307 -20.47 -6.33 -7.14
CA ALA A 307 -21.07 -6.96 -8.31
C ALA A 307 -20.05 -7.50 -9.34
N LEU A 308 -18.74 -7.25 -9.17
CA LEU A 308 -17.71 -7.78 -10.07
C LEU A 308 -17.53 -9.30 -9.95
N ALA A 309 -17.87 -9.89 -8.80
CA ALA A 309 -17.85 -11.33 -8.57
C ALA A 309 -18.78 -11.67 -7.38
N ASP A 310 -19.58 -12.73 -7.51
CA ASP A 310 -20.42 -13.25 -6.44
C ASP A 310 -19.56 -13.72 -5.26
N ASP A 311 -18.46 -14.41 -5.54
CA ASP A 311 -17.40 -14.73 -4.58
C ASP A 311 -16.05 -14.22 -5.10
N ILE A 312 -15.49 -13.22 -4.41
CA ILE A 312 -14.18 -12.67 -4.79
C ILE A 312 -13.02 -13.67 -4.62
N ALA A 313 -13.21 -14.77 -3.88
CA ALA A 313 -12.18 -15.80 -3.76
C ALA A 313 -11.84 -16.44 -5.12
N VAL A 314 -12.81 -16.53 -6.03
CA VAL A 314 -12.62 -17.12 -7.36
C VAL A 314 -11.61 -16.33 -8.20
N PRO A 315 -11.79 -15.03 -8.49
CA PRO A 315 -10.80 -14.25 -9.23
C PRO A 315 -9.47 -14.07 -8.47
N LEU A 316 -9.46 -14.23 -7.14
CA LEU A 316 -8.23 -14.16 -6.34
C LEU A 316 -7.44 -15.47 -6.29
N SER A 317 -7.99 -16.57 -6.80
CA SER A 317 -7.35 -17.89 -6.76
C SER A 317 -5.97 -17.87 -7.42
N GLY A 318 -4.96 -18.43 -6.72
CA GLY A 318 -3.56 -18.48 -7.17
C GLY A 318 -2.78 -17.18 -7.02
N LEU A 319 -3.42 -16.08 -6.59
CA LEU A 319 -2.68 -14.87 -6.22
C LEU A 319 -2.01 -15.01 -4.83
N PRO A 320 -0.89 -14.32 -4.59
CA PRO A 320 -0.20 -14.34 -3.31
C PRO A 320 -1.03 -13.68 -2.20
N ALA A 321 -0.70 -13.98 -0.94
CA ALA A 321 -1.37 -13.40 0.24
C ALA A 321 -1.33 -11.86 0.23
N THR A 322 -0.27 -11.25 -0.32
CA THR A 322 -0.14 -9.79 -0.52
C THR A 322 -1.23 -9.18 -1.42
N ARG A 323 -1.95 -9.97 -2.18
CA ARG A 323 -3.08 -9.54 -3.03
C ARG A 323 -4.42 -10.00 -2.46
N ARG A 324 -4.47 -11.23 -1.96
CA ARG A 324 -5.71 -11.82 -1.45
C ARG A 324 -6.20 -11.12 -0.18
N ALA A 325 -5.36 -10.96 0.83
CA ALA A 325 -5.77 -10.35 2.09
C ALA A 325 -6.24 -8.88 1.95
N PRO A 326 -5.53 -7.98 1.24
CA PRO A 326 -6.04 -6.63 1.00
C PRO A 326 -7.36 -6.59 0.22
N SER A 327 -7.61 -7.55 -0.67
CA SER A 327 -8.89 -7.63 -1.40
C SER A 327 -10.05 -7.95 -0.45
N PHE A 328 -9.87 -8.84 0.52
CA PHE A 328 -10.87 -9.11 1.56
C PHE A 328 -11.04 -7.92 2.52
N ILE A 329 -9.98 -7.18 2.84
CA ILE A 329 -10.09 -5.93 3.60
C ILE A 329 -10.93 -4.90 2.81
N ASN A 330 -10.70 -4.79 1.51
CA ASN A 330 -11.49 -3.91 0.65
C ASN A 330 -12.96 -4.37 0.56
N GLN A 331 -13.22 -5.68 0.49
CA GLN A 331 -14.58 -6.22 0.55
C GLN A 331 -15.27 -5.82 1.87
N ALA A 332 -14.56 -5.92 2.99
CA ALA A 332 -15.09 -5.47 4.28
C ALA A 332 -15.42 -3.97 4.28
N ARG A 333 -14.55 -3.12 3.69
CA ARG A 333 -14.82 -1.68 3.51
C ARG A 333 -16.09 -1.42 2.71
N ALA A 334 -16.26 -2.13 1.58
CA ALA A 334 -17.45 -2.02 0.74
C ALA A 334 -18.72 -2.39 1.51
N ARG A 335 -18.70 -3.50 2.25
CA ARG A 335 -19.82 -3.99 3.05
C ARG A 335 -20.20 -3.03 4.18
N VAL A 336 -19.22 -2.50 4.92
CA VAL A 336 -19.47 -1.46 5.94
C VAL A 336 -20.14 -0.22 5.33
N SER A 337 -19.73 0.20 4.14
CA SER A 337 -20.32 1.37 3.47
C SER A 337 -21.79 1.13 3.08
N LEU A 338 -22.18 -0.13 2.90
CA LEU A 338 -23.55 -0.57 2.61
C LEU A 338 -24.32 -1.02 3.86
N ASN A 339 -23.77 -0.82 5.06
CA ASN A 339 -24.31 -1.22 6.36
C ASN A 339 -24.39 -2.76 6.57
N ASP A 340 -23.70 -3.56 5.80
CA ASP A 340 -23.52 -5.01 5.99
C ASP A 340 -22.36 -5.26 6.97
N ASN A 341 -22.62 -5.10 8.27
CA ASN A 341 -21.59 -5.23 9.29
C ASN A 341 -21.15 -6.69 9.49
N ASP A 342 -22.08 -7.65 9.44
CA ASP A 342 -21.77 -9.06 9.63
C ASP A 342 -20.92 -9.60 8.47
N GLY A 343 -21.30 -9.32 7.24
CA GLY A 343 -20.49 -9.66 6.09
C GLY A 343 -19.12 -8.95 6.06
N ALA A 344 -19.02 -7.76 6.64
CA ALA A 344 -17.72 -7.10 6.81
C ALA A 344 -16.81 -7.86 7.78
N LEU A 345 -17.34 -8.36 8.91
CA LEU A 345 -16.59 -9.20 9.85
C LEU A 345 -16.13 -10.50 9.21
N GLU A 346 -16.99 -11.17 8.44
CA GLU A 346 -16.62 -12.38 7.70
C GLU A 346 -15.47 -12.11 6.71
N SER A 347 -15.53 -10.98 5.99
CA SER A 347 -14.47 -10.59 5.07
C SER A 347 -13.15 -10.32 5.81
N LEU A 348 -13.19 -9.65 6.95
CA LEU A 348 -12.01 -9.42 7.78
C LEU A 348 -11.44 -10.73 8.36
N ALA A 349 -12.28 -11.67 8.78
CA ALA A 349 -11.84 -12.97 9.25
C ALA A 349 -11.07 -13.72 8.15
N ARG A 350 -11.61 -13.75 6.91
CA ARG A 350 -10.90 -14.32 5.75
C ARG A 350 -9.57 -13.64 5.48
N ALA A 351 -9.50 -12.30 5.58
CA ALA A 351 -8.24 -11.56 5.45
C ALA A 351 -7.24 -11.98 6.53
N TRP A 352 -7.72 -12.15 7.77
CA TRP A 352 -6.89 -12.55 8.92
C TRP A 352 -6.31 -13.94 8.74
N ASP A 353 -7.13 -14.90 8.33
CA ASP A 353 -6.69 -16.29 8.08
C ASP A 353 -5.60 -16.36 6.99
N ILE A 354 -5.63 -15.42 6.02
CA ILE A 354 -4.66 -15.37 4.92
C ILE A 354 -3.35 -14.69 5.34
N ALA A 355 -3.41 -13.55 6.05
CA ALA A 355 -2.25 -12.72 6.33
C ALA A 355 -2.37 -11.96 7.66
N PRO A 356 -2.28 -12.65 8.81
CA PRO A 356 -2.50 -12.04 10.12
C PRO A 356 -1.57 -10.87 10.43
N GLN A 357 -0.29 -10.97 10.05
CA GLN A 357 0.68 -9.90 10.27
C GLN A 357 0.34 -8.63 9.50
N LEU A 358 -0.16 -8.76 8.24
CA LEU A 358 -0.59 -7.62 7.45
C LEU A 358 -1.86 -6.98 8.01
N VAL A 359 -2.89 -7.79 8.31
CA VAL A 359 -4.18 -7.29 8.78
C VAL A 359 -4.02 -6.52 10.09
N ARG A 360 -3.15 -7.02 10.99
CA ARG A 360 -2.85 -6.35 12.27
C ARG A 360 -2.31 -4.93 12.11
N ILE A 361 -1.48 -4.67 11.09
CA ILE A 361 -0.89 -3.34 10.84
C ILE A 361 -1.66 -2.53 9.79
N HIS A 362 -2.68 -3.11 9.15
CA HIS A 362 -3.38 -2.47 8.04
C HIS A 362 -4.39 -1.44 8.56
N PRO A 363 -4.23 -0.12 8.26
CA PRO A 363 -5.08 0.92 8.84
C PRO A 363 -6.57 0.71 8.56
N MET A 364 -6.92 0.27 7.34
CA MET A 364 -8.32 0.07 6.98
C MET A 364 -8.95 -1.15 7.65
N ALA A 365 -8.17 -2.20 7.97
CA ALA A 365 -8.69 -3.32 8.73
C ALA A 365 -9.05 -2.90 10.16
N GLN A 366 -8.16 -2.14 10.81
CA GLN A 366 -8.40 -1.59 12.14
C GLN A 366 -9.59 -0.63 12.14
N GLU A 367 -9.70 0.20 11.11
CA GLU A 367 -10.78 1.17 10.98
C GLU A 367 -12.14 0.51 10.75
N VAL A 368 -12.21 -0.54 9.92
CA VAL A 368 -13.44 -1.33 9.73
C VAL A 368 -13.85 -2.00 11.03
N LEU A 369 -12.92 -2.64 11.77
CA LEU A 369 -13.22 -3.23 13.09
C LEU A 369 -13.80 -2.21 14.05
N ARG A 370 -13.17 -1.03 14.14
CA ARG A 370 -13.62 0.06 15.02
C ARG A 370 -15.03 0.54 14.67
N VAL A 371 -15.33 0.72 13.37
CA VAL A 371 -16.66 1.16 12.91
C VAL A 371 -17.71 0.10 13.21
N VAL A 372 -17.40 -1.16 12.98
CA VAL A 372 -18.32 -2.26 13.28
C VAL A 372 -18.53 -2.37 14.78
N ASP A 373 -17.47 -2.29 15.60
CA ASP A 373 -17.58 -2.30 17.08
C ASP A 373 -18.47 -1.17 17.59
N SER A 374 -18.32 0.06 17.06
CA SER A 374 -19.16 1.20 17.46
C SER A 374 -20.65 1.02 17.12
N ARG A 375 -20.96 0.25 16.07
CA ARG A 375 -22.34 0.02 15.60
C ARG A 375 -23.01 -1.20 16.23
N HIS A 376 -22.22 -2.19 16.69
CA HIS A 376 -22.76 -3.39 17.32
C HIS A 376 -23.26 -3.11 18.74
N LYS A 377 -24.57 -3.28 18.93
CA LYS A 377 -25.23 -3.14 20.24
C LYS A 377 -25.34 -4.48 21.00
N ARG A 378 -25.03 -5.61 20.37
CA ARG A 378 -25.13 -6.95 20.94
C ARG A 378 -23.78 -7.65 20.85
N SER A 379 -23.54 -8.60 21.75
CA SER A 379 -22.35 -9.46 21.71
C SER A 379 -22.28 -10.22 20.38
N ASN A 380 -21.17 -10.07 19.66
CA ASN A 380 -20.87 -10.83 18.44
C ASN A 380 -19.53 -11.57 18.65
N PRO A 381 -19.53 -12.92 18.72
CA PRO A 381 -18.33 -13.69 19.02
C PRO A 381 -17.20 -13.47 18.00
N LEU A 382 -17.55 -13.27 16.72
CA LEU A 382 -16.56 -13.04 15.67
C LEU A 382 -15.89 -11.66 15.84
N LEU A 383 -16.67 -10.63 16.18
CA LEU A 383 -16.13 -9.30 16.48
C LEU A 383 -15.18 -9.34 17.68
N THR A 384 -15.59 -10.00 18.78
CA THR A 384 -14.76 -10.16 19.98
C THR A 384 -13.42 -10.81 19.63
N ARG A 385 -13.46 -11.95 18.92
CA ARG A 385 -12.24 -12.64 18.44
C ARG A 385 -11.34 -11.72 17.59
N LEU A 386 -11.91 -10.98 16.65
CA LEU A 386 -11.12 -10.12 15.76
C LEU A 386 -10.51 -8.92 16.51
N LEU A 387 -11.21 -8.35 17.50
CA LEU A 387 -10.68 -7.31 18.36
C LEU A 387 -9.52 -7.81 19.24
N GLU A 388 -9.61 -9.02 19.79
CA GLU A 388 -8.51 -9.66 20.53
C GLU A 388 -7.28 -9.87 19.64
N LEU A 389 -7.47 -10.42 18.43
CA LEU A 389 -6.41 -10.63 17.46
C LEU A 389 -5.75 -9.31 17.02
N ALA A 390 -6.52 -8.22 16.93
CA ALA A 390 -6.03 -6.89 16.62
C ALA A 390 -5.26 -6.23 17.77
N GLY A 391 -5.35 -6.78 18.98
CA GLY A 391 -4.77 -6.18 20.19
C GLY A 391 -5.54 -4.96 20.69
N THR A 392 -6.82 -4.82 20.31
CA THR A 392 -7.72 -3.74 20.72
C THR A 392 -8.79 -4.20 21.72
N GLY A 393 -8.80 -5.49 22.05
CA GLY A 393 -9.79 -6.15 22.90
C GLY A 393 -9.62 -5.96 24.40
N ASN A 394 -9.30 -4.78 24.88
CA ASN A 394 -9.34 -4.47 26.31
C ASN A 394 -10.33 -3.34 26.59
N ARG A 395 -11.62 -3.65 26.51
CA ARG A 395 -12.66 -2.84 27.17
C ARG A 395 -13.15 -3.63 28.39
N GLY A 396 -12.73 -3.13 29.56
CA GLY A 396 -13.09 -3.37 30.90
C GLY A 396 -14.19 -4.40 31.19
N SER A 397 -13.83 -5.41 31.93
CA SER A 397 -14.67 -5.98 32.99
C SER A 397 -14.77 -5.01 34.14
#